data_ce9cb24680d710f18b117b0635f93579
#
_entry.id   ce9cb24680d710f18b117b0635f93579
#
_cell.length_a   1.000
_cell.length_b   1.000
_cell.length_c   1.000
_cell.angle_alpha   90.00
_cell.angle_beta   90.00
_cell.angle_gamma   90.00
#
_symmetry.space_group_name_H-M   'P 1'
#
loop_
_entity.id
_entity.type
_entity.pdbx_description
1 polymer ?
#
loop_
_entity_poly.entity_id
_entity_poly.type
_entity_poly.pdbx_seq_one_letter_code
_entity_poly.pdbx_strand_id
1 'polypeptide(L)'
;MASVVDICNLALAHLGDNATIASIDPPEGSAQAEHCQRFYPIARDTLLEMHSWSFSTKRAYGAEVENTWSMWEYAYAMPNDASDIIAVIPPEARDDYSTTFTPETYPDFYTNYSPSVAAGQYVPQKFAVETAADGSEIILTNQKQAVIRYHAKITDPTKFSPLFTITLSWHLASMLAGPVIKGDQGAAEAKRCITLMNLYLGKAMEADSNARKIKPEHIVSWIAGR
;
A
#
# COMPACT_ATOMS: atom_id res chain seq x y z
N MET A 1 18.78 11.47 1.43
CA MET A 1 17.56 10.81 0.91
C MET A 1 17.75 10.66 -0.58
N ALA A 2 17.40 9.51 -1.14
CA ALA A 2 17.61 9.28 -2.57
C ALA A 2 16.57 10.05 -3.39
N SER A 3 17.02 10.71 -4.45
CA SER A 3 16.16 11.30 -5.47
C SER A 3 15.74 10.22 -6.49
N VAL A 4 14.78 10.53 -7.35
CA VAL A 4 14.40 9.64 -8.46
C VAL A 4 15.61 9.34 -9.35
N VAL A 5 16.41 10.36 -9.62
CA VAL A 5 17.63 10.25 -10.44
C VAL A 5 18.67 9.32 -9.77
N ASP A 6 18.83 9.43 -8.45
CA ASP A 6 19.75 8.54 -7.71
C ASP A 6 19.29 7.06 -7.81
N ILE A 7 17.98 6.81 -7.73
CA ILE A 7 17.42 5.45 -7.86
C ILE A 7 17.66 4.90 -9.27
N CYS A 8 17.48 5.73 -10.29
CA CYS A 8 17.72 5.35 -11.69
C CYS A 8 19.22 5.07 -11.93
N ASN A 9 20.11 5.93 -11.44
CA ASN A 9 21.55 5.73 -11.54
C ASN A 9 22.01 4.47 -10.78
N LEU A 10 21.40 4.19 -9.62
CA LEU A 10 21.66 2.95 -8.88
C LEU A 10 21.21 1.72 -9.68
N ALA A 11 20.06 1.78 -10.36
CA ALA A 11 19.60 0.70 -11.22
C ALA A 11 20.51 0.45 -12.42
N LEU A 12 21.01 1.52 -13.07
CA LEU A 12 22.00 1.41 -14.15
C LEU A 12 23.33 0.82 -13.65
N ALA A 13 23.80 1.24 -12.48
CA ALA A 13 25.00 0.70 -11.86
C ALA A 13 24.86 -0.80 -11.54
N HIS A 14 23.68 -1.28 -11.16
CA HIS A 14 23.41 -2.71 -10.97
C HIS A 14 23.59 -3.54 -12.25
N LEU A 15 23.39 -2.92 -13.42
CA LEU A 15 23.59 -3.53 -14.72
C LEU A 15 25.03 -3.38 -15.24
N GLY A 16 25.92 -2.71 -14.47
CA GLY A 16 27.29 -2.41 -14.90
C GLY A 16 27.38 -1.28 -15.93
N ASP A 17 26.31 -0.51 -16.13
CA ASP A 17 26.37 0.68 -16.98
C ASP A 17 26.99 1.85 -16.18
N ASN A 18 28.02 2.45 -16.73
CA ASN A 18 28.69 3.60 -16.15
C ASN A 18 28.03 4.94 -16.51
N ALA A 19 26.97 4.90 -17.32
CA ALA A 19 26.23 6.12 -17.67
C ALA A 19 25.51 6.66 -16.41
N THR A 20 25.66 7.96 -16.19
CA THR A 20 24.94 8.69 -15.16
C THR A 20 23.96 9.65 -15.84
N ILE A 21 22.69 9.57 -15.44
CA ILE A 21 21.66 10.50 -15.87
C ILE A 21 21.53 11.65 -14.89
N ALA A 22 21.28 12.85 -15.39
CA ALA A 22 21.11 14.06 -14.59
C ALA A 22 19.63 14.45 -14.42
N SER A 23 18.76 14.09 -15.38
CA SER A 23 17.32 14.36 -15.33
C SER A 23 16.52 13.31 -16.08
N ILE A 24 15.34 12.99 -15.52
CA ILE A 24 14.34 12.11 -16.18
C ILE A 24 13.04 12.85 -16.49
N ASP A 25 12.84 14.06 -15.96
CA ASP A 25 11.65 14.88 -16.19
C ASP A 25 12.01 16.37 -16.27
N PRO A 26 12.16 16.96 -17.47
CA PRO A 26 12.22 16.26 -18.76
C PRO A 26 13.49 15.39 -18.87
N PRO A 27 13.49 14.30 -19.69
CA PRO A 27 14.67 13.49 -19.90
C PRO A 27 15.76 14.30 -20.62
N GLU A 28 17.00 14.10 -20.24
CA GLU A 28 18.15 14.84 -20.80
C GLU A 28 18.50 14.49 -22.25
N GLY A 29 17.77 13.54 -22.86
CA GLY A 29 17.98 13.11 -24.25
C GLY A 29 18.91 11.90 -24.39
N SER A 30 19.41 11.31 -23.31
CA SER A 30 20.09 10.01 -23.36
C SER A 30 19.07 8.87 -23.41
N ALA A 31 19.41 7.77 -24.08
CA ALA A 31 18.54 6.59 -24.15
C ALA A 31 18.24 6.01 -22.75
N GLN A 32 19.23 6.09 -21.85
CA GLN A 32 19.08 5.66 -20.45
C GLN A 32 18.04 6.50 -19.70
N ALA A 33 18.05 7.83 -19.89
CA ALA A 33 17.08 8.73 -19.26
C ALA A 33 15.65 8.47 -19.77
N GLU A 34 15.48 8.25 -21.10
CA GLU A 34 14.19 7.91 -21.68
C GLU A 34 13.66 6.54 -21.18
N HIS A 35 14.52 5.55 -21.04
CA HIS A 35 14.13 4.26 -20.47
C HIS A 35 13.76 4.40 -18.99
N CYS A 36 14.53 5.14 -18.21
CA CYS A 36 14.21 5.42 -16.81
C CYS A 36 12.88 6.17 -16.66
N GLN A 37 12.63 7.21 -17.46
CA GLN A 37 11.36 7.93 -17.47
C GLN A 37 10.17 6.98 -17.69
N ARG A 38 10.32 6.02 -18.61
CA ARG A 38 9.25 5.07 -18.95
C ARG A 38 9.03 4.02 -17.88
N PHE A 39 10.10 3.43 -17.35
CA PHE A 39 9.99 2.26 -16.46
C PHE A 39 9.91 2.59 -14.98
N TYR A 40 10.47 3.72 -14.54
CA TYR A 40 10.48 4.09 -13.12
C TYR A 40 9.08 4.18 -12.50
N PRO A 41 8.09 4.87 -13.11
CA PRO A 41 6.73 4.93 -12.54
C PRO A 41 6.11 3.53 -12.41
N ILE A 42 6.30 2.68 -13.41
CA ILE A 42 5.76 1.31 -13.42
C ILE A 42 6.41 0.48 -12.31
N ALA A 43 7.74 0.53 -12.20
CA ALA A 43 8.47 -0.22 -11.18
C ALA A 43 8.07 0.22 -9.76
N ARG A 44 7.91 1.52 -9.54
CA ARG A 44 7.46 2.09 -8.26
C ARG A 44 6.06 1.63 -7.91
N ASP A 45 5.10 1.80 -8.82
CA ASP A 45 3.70 1.52 -8.56
C ASP A 45 3.48 0.02 -8.34
N THR A 46 4.12 -0.84 -9.15
CA THR A 46 4.10 -2.29 -8.96
C THR A 46 4.65 -2.68 -7.55
N LEU A 47 5.75 -2.07 -7.12
CA LEU A 47 6.33 -2.38 -5.81
C LEU A 47 5.46 -1.87 -4.65
N LEU A 48 4.74 -0.75 -4.84
CA LEU A 48 3.77 -0.26 -3.86
C LEU A 48 2.58 -1.20 -3.71
N GLU A 49 2.14 -1.86 -4.77
CA GLU A 49 1.05 -2.84 -4.74
C GLU A 49 1.45 -4.18 -4.10
N MET A 50 2.74 -4.54 -4.12
CA MET A 50 3.20 -5.83 -3.61
C MET A 50 3.07 -5.98 -2.08
N HIS A 51 2.97 -4.90 -1.33
CA HIS A 51 2.89 -4.92 0.13
C HIS A 51 2.17 -3.70 0.69
N SER A 52 1.51 -3.91 1.84
CA SER A 52 0.86 -2.84 2.62
C SER A 52 1.91 -2.00 3.37
N TRP A 53 2.58 -1.09 2.66
CA TRP A 53 3.64 -0.26 3.23
C TRP A 53 3.12 0.74 4.26
N SER A 54 3.75 0.79 5.42
CA SER A 54 3.36 1.70 6.50
C SER A 54 3.46 3.18 6.10
N PHE A 55 4.48 3.54 5.30
CA PHE A 55 4.68 4.91 4.82
C PHE A 55 3.64 5.36 3.77
N SER A 56 2.94 4.42 3.11
CA SER A 56 1.86 4.72 2.15
C SER A 56 0.49 4.80 2.80
N THR A 57 0.35 4.35 4.05
CA THR A 57 -0.95 4.31 4.74
C THR A 57 -1.40 5.73 5.14
N LYS A 58 -2.61 6.09 4.70
CA LYS A 58 -3.28 7.35 5.03
C LYS A 58 -4.69 7.10 5.56
N ARG A 59 -5.26 8.15 6.16
CA ARG A 59 -6.66 8.19 6.61
C ARG A 59 -7.29 9.49 6.15
N ALA A 60 -8.54 9.39 5.69
CA ALA A 60 -9.36 10.52 5.33
C ALA A 60 -10.80 10.27 5.76
N TYR A 61 -11.55 11.34 6.05
CA TYR A 61 -12.99 11.22 6.16
C TYR A 61 -13.58 10.97 4.77
N GLY A 62 -14.52 10.03 4.68
CA GLY A 62 -15.22 9.74 3.44
C GLY A 62 -16.04 10.94 2.98
N ALA A 63 -15.89 11.34 1.74
CA ALA A 63 -16.76 12.30 1.09
C ALA A 63 -18.00 11.56 0.58
N GLU A 64 -19.15 11.76 1.23
CA GLU A 64 -20.40 11.09 0.88
C GLU A 64 -20.86 11.52 -0.51
N VAL A 65 -21.25 10.53 -1.33
CA VAL A 65 -21.79 10.71 -2.67
C VAL A 65 -23.15 10.04 -2.78
N GLU A 66 -23.90 10.33 -3.83
CA GLU A 66 -25.21 9.72 -4.06
C GLU A 66 -25.08 8.21 -4.19
N ASN A 67 -25.82 7.48 -3.34
CA ASN A 67 -25.87 6.03 -3.38
C ASN A 67 -27.05 5.56 -4.24
N THR A 68 -26.74 4.92 -5.36
CA THR A 68 -27.75 4.35 -6.27
C THR A 68 -28.12 2.91 -5.94
N TRP A 69 -27.44 2.25 -4.98
CA TRP A 69 -27.60 0.85 -4.65
C TRP A 69 -28.27 0.66 -3.28
N SER A 70 -29.45 0.06 -3.28
CA SER A 70 -30.23 -0.20 -2.05
C SER A 70 -29.59 -1.25 -1.09
N MET A 71 -28.55 -1.96 -1.53
CA MET A 71 -27.85 -2.97 -0.71
C MET A 71 -26.93 -2.36 0.32
N TRP A 72 -26.51 -1.12 0.13
CA TRP A 72 -25.61 -0.35 1.01
C TRP A 72 -26.31 0.92 1.45
N GLU A 73 -26.04 1.36 2.68
CA GLU A 73 -26.68 2.59 3.21
C GLU A 73 -25.96 3.86 2.74
N TYR A 74 -24.63 3.79 2.58
CA TYR A 74 -23.78 4.94 2.25
C TYR A 74 -22.81 4.61 1.13
N ALA A 75 -22.53 5.62 0.32
CA ALA A 75 -21.48 5.62 -0.70
C ALA A 75 -20.55 6.80 -0.47
N TYR A 76 -19.24 6.57 -0.61
CA TYR A 76 -18.20 7.58 -0.47
C TYR A 76 -17.33 7.60 -1.71
N ALA A 77 -16.89 8.80 -2.10
CA ALA A 77 -15.92 8.95 -3.18
C ALA A 77 -14.57 8.35 -2.76
N MET A 78 -13.90 7.66 -3.69
CA MET A 78 -12.54 7.21 -3.51
C MET A 78 -11.61 8.42 -3.36
N PRO A 79 -10.69 8.48 -2.36
CA PRO A 79 -9.70 9.54 -2.30
C PRO A 79 -8.83 9.57 -3.56
N ASN A 80 -8.59 10.75 -4.14
CA ASN A 80 -7.91 10.91 -5.43
C ASN A 80 -6.49 10.32 -5.48
N ASP A 81 -5.84 10.21 -4.33
CA ASP A 81 -4.50 9.65 -4.19
C ASP A 81 -4.50 8.19 -3.70
N ALA A 82 -5.68 7.57 -3.56
CA ALA A 82 -5.75 6.18 -3.14
C ALA A 82 -5.33 5.22 -4.26
N SER A 83 -4.64 4.15 -3.88
CA SER A 83 -4.39 2.99 -4.74
C SER A 83 -5.21 1.78 -4.29
N ASP A 84 -5.44 1.63 -2.99
CA ASP A 84 -6.20 0.52 -2.42
C ASP A 84 -6.81 0.91 -1.06
N ILE A 85 -7.96 0.34 -0.73
CA ILE A 85 -8.66 0.58 0.53
C ILE A 85 -8.35 -0.54 1.52
N ILE A 86 -7.80 -0.17 2.68
CA ILE A 86 -7.44 -1.11 3.73
C ILE A 86 -8.62 -1.42 4.62
N ALA A 87 -9.34 -0.38 5.05
CA ALA A 87 -10.45 -0.52 6.00
C ALA A 87 -11.36 0.71 6.01
N VAL A 88 -12.61 0.47 6.35
CA VAL A 88 -13.59 1.49 6.70
C VAL A 88 -13.78 1.45 8.21
N ILE A 89 -13.64 2.60 8.87
CA ILE A 89 -13.54 2.72 10.33
C ILE A 89 -14.62 3.68 10.82
N PRO A 90 -15.33 3.35 11.92
CA PRO A 90 -16.22 4.30 12.57
C PRO A 90 -15.44 5.53 13.10
N PRO A 91 -16.00 6.74 13.08
CA PRO A 91 -15.31 7.94 13.54
C PRO A 91 -14.97 7.91 15.04
N GLU A 92 -15.72 7.14 15.83
CA GLU A 92 -15.54 6.97 17.26
C GLU A 92 -14.46 5.95 17.63
N ALA A 93 -13.94 5.17 16.66
CA ALA A 93 -12.94 4.16 16.91
C ALA A 93 -11.62 4.79 17.38
N ARG A 94 -11.18 4.39 18.57
CA ARG A 94 -9.91 4.85 19.17
C ARG A 94 -8.72 4.03 18.71
N ASP A 95 -8.97 2.77 18.38
CA ASP A 95 -7.98 1.81 17.92
C ASP A 95 -8.54 1.07 16.70
N ASP A 96 -7.77 1.03 15.65
CA ASP A 96 -8.12 0.39 14.37
C ASP A 96 -7.36 -0.91 14.12
N TYR A 97 -6.69 -1.44 15.13
CA TYR A 97 -5.85 -2.62 15.01
C TYR A 97 -6.19 -3.73 16.00
N SER A 98 -6.77 -3.41 17.14
CA SER A 98 -7.13 -4.42 18.12
C SER A 98 -8.61 -4.77 18.04
N THR A 99 -8.89 -6.05 17.84
CA THR A 99 -10.20 -6.64 18.07
C THR A 99 -10.22 -7.18 19.49
N THR A 100 -10.38 -6.29 20.47
CA THR A 100 -10.55 -6.71 21.86
C THR A 100 -11.98 -7.18 22.04
N PHE A 101 -12.18 -8.47 22.07
CA PHE A 101 -13.42 -9.07 22.56
C PHE A 101 -13.37 -9.04 24.08
N THR A 102 -13.97 -8.04 24.72
CA THR A 102 -14.20 -8.11 26.15
C THR A 102 -15.43 -9.01 26.41
N PRO A 103 -15.43 -9.81 27.48
CA PRO A 103 -16.60 -10.64 27.84
C PRO A 103 -17.89 -9.82 28.00
N GLU A 104 -17.78 -8.54 28.33
CA GLU A 104 -18.90 -7.59 28.42
C GLU A 104 -19.54 -7.26 27.08
N THR A 105 -18.84 -7.54 25.97
CA THR A 105 -19.33 -7.30 24.62
C THR A 105 -20.23 -8.46 24.12
N TYR A 106 -20.31 -9.57 24.85
CA TYR A 106 -21.12 -10.75 24.53
C TYR A 106 -22.08 -11.12 25.68
N PRO A 107 -23.19 -10.38 25.88
CA PRO A 107 -24.25 -10.89 26.70
C PRO A 107 -25.03 -11.93 25.88
N ASP A 108 -24.91 -13.19 26.25
CA ASP A 108 -25.65 -14.35 25.74
C ASP A 108 -25.50 -14.74 24.26
N PHE A 109 -24.92 -15.91 24.09
CA PHE A 109 -24.70 -16.59 22.80
C PHE A 109 -26.00 -17.01 22.06
N TYR A 110 -27.18 -16.73 22.63
CA TYR A 110 -28.46 -17.27 22.15
C TYR A 110 -29.55 -16.26 21.79
N THR A 111 -29.32 -14.97 21.93
CA THR A 111 -30.32 -13.96 21.56
C THR A 111 -29.79 -13.06 20.48
N ASN A 112 -30.59 -12.80 19.46
CA ASN A 112 -30.42 -11.90 18.32
C ASN A 112 -29.40 -10.80 18.55
N TYR A 113 -28.16 -11.07 18.12
CA TYR A 113 -26.98 -10.38 18.55
C TYR A 113 -26.71 -9.14 17.67
N SER A 114 -26.89 -7.95 18.21
CA SER A 114 -26.18 -6.76 17.75
C SER A 114 -24.99 -6.56 18.69
N PRO A 115 -23.74 -6.68 18.23
CA PRO A 115 -22.62 -6.39 19.07
C PRO A 115 -22.67 -4.91 19.48
N SER A 116 -23.03 -4.63 20.74
CA SER A 116 -22.81 -3.31 21.30
C SER A 116 -21.30 -3.14 21.46
N VAL A 117 -20.67 -2.57 20.46
CA VAL A 117 -19.25 -2.24 20.50
C VAL A 117 -19.09 -1.14 21.52
N ALA A 118 -18.25 -1.37 22.54
CA ALA A 118 -17.91 -0.32 23.47
C ALA A 118 -17.33 0.87 22.72
N ALA A 119 -17.74 2.08 23.06
CA ALA A 119 -17.29 3.29 22.37
C ALA A 119 -15.76 3.32 22.32
N GLY A 120 -15.21 3.39 21.13
CA GLY A 120 -13.77 3.43 20.88
C GLY A 120 -13.10 2.11 20.51
N GLN A 121 -13.82 1.00 20.43
CA GLN A 121 -13.28 -0.26 19.90
C GLN A 121 -13.31 -0.26 18.38
N TYR A 122 -12.27 -0.83 17.76
CA TYR A 122 -12.23 -1.06 16.32
C TYR A 122 -13.12 -2.25 15.96
N VAL A 123 -14.08 -2.00 15.07
CA VAL A 123 -14.85 -3.05 14.42
C VAL A 123 -14.66 -2.89 12.91
N PRO A 124 -14.08 -3.91 12.23
CA PRO A 124 -13.98 -3.88 10.79
C PRO A 124 -15.36 -3.75 10.16
N GLN A 125 -15.59 -2.67 9.43
CA GLN A 125 -16.81 -2.46 8.68
C GLN A 125 -16.72 -3.14 7.33
N LYS A 126 -17.81 -3.75 6.88
CA LYS A 126 -17.89 -4.31 5.52
C LYS A 126 -17.93 -3.15 4.52
N PHE A 127 -17.18 -3.30 3.45
CA PHE A 127 -17.19 -2.35 2.33
C PHE A 127 -16.99 -3.08 1.01
N ALA A 128 -17.39 -2.44 -0.07
CA ALA A 128 -17.07 -2.84 -1.45
C ALA A 128 -16.54 -1.61 -2.19
N VAL A 129 -15.60 -1.83 -3.10
CA VAL A 129 -15.12 -0.79 -4.01
C VAL A 129 -15.68 -1.11 -5.39
N GLU A 130 -16.39 -0.17 -5.97
CA GLU A 130 -17.04 -0.33 -7.28
C GLU A 130 -16.83 0.93 -8.13
N THR A 131 -17.05 0.80 -9.43
CA THR A 131 -17.05 1.94 -10.35
C THR A 131 -18.49 2.37 -10.58
N ALA A 132 -18.80 3.63 -10.29
CA ALA A 132 -20.11 4.21 -10.54
C ALA A 132 -20.38 4.37 -12.06
N ALA A 133 -21.62 4.66 -12.41
CA ALA A 133 -22.05 4.80 -13.80
C ALA A 133 -21.34 5.95 -14.55
N ASP A 134 -20.86 6.95 -13.83
CA ASP A 134 -20.07 8.07 -14.34
C ASP A 134 -18.58 7.77 -14.52
N GLY A 135 -18.15 6.55 -14.15
CA GLY A 135 -16.75 6.12 -14.20
C GLY A 135 -15.94 6.49 -12.95
N SER A 136 -16.51 7.13 -11.94
CA SER A 136 -15.85 7.41 -10.67
C SER A 136 -15.76 6.16 -9.80
N GLU A 137 -14.68 6.01 -9.04
CA GLU A 137 -14.56 4.93 -8.05
C GLU A 137 -15.23 5.34 -6.74
N ILE A 138 -16.08 4.46 -6.23
CA ILE A 138 -16.86 4.66 -5.01
C ILE A 138 -16.63 3.52 -4.01
N ILE A 139 -16.74 3.88 -2.74
CA ILE A 139 -16.66 2.95 -1.61
C ILE A 139 -18.06 2.83 -1.02
N LEU A 140 -18.62 1.63 -1.08
CA LEU A 140 -19.95 1.30 -0.55
C LEU A 140 -19.81 0.69 0.83
N THR A 141 -20.58 1.14 1.80
CA THR A 141 -20.55 0.66 3.19
C THR A 141 -21.84 0.98 3.92
N ASN A 142 -22.05 0.35 5.08
CA ASN A 142 -23.15 0.69 5.99
C ASN A 142 -22.72 1.61 7.15
N GLN A 143 -21.48 2.13 7.09
CA GLN A 143 -20.94 3.02 8.11
C GLN A 143 -21.20 4.47 7.76
N LYS A 144 -21.96 5.16 8.61
CA LYS A 144 -22.15 6.62 8.52
C LYS A 144 -20.90 7.36 8.96
N GLN A 145 -20.56 8.47 8.28
CA GLN A 145 -19.38 9.29 8.58
C GLN A 145 -18.08 8.48 8.61
N ALA A 146 -17.91 7.59 7.64
CA ALA A 146 -16.80 6.67 7.59
C ALA A 146 -15.44 7.37 7.54
N VAL A 147 -14.48 6.86 8.32
CA VAL A 147 -13.07 7.16 8.14
C VAL A 147 -12.47 6.06 7.26
N ILE A 148 -11.96 6.46 6.12
CA ILE A 148 -11.36 5.55 5.14
C ILE A 148 -9.86 5.46 5.41
N ARG A 149 -9.36 4.25 5.67
CA ARG A 149 -7.93 3.96 5.75
C ARG A 149 -7.51 3.30 4.44
N TYR A 150 -6.50 3.86 3.79
CA TYR A 150 -6.12 3.46 2.45
C TYR A 150 -4.62 3.58 2.20
N HIS A 151 -4.13 2.93 1.16
CA HIS A 151 -2.81 3.13 0.61
C HIS A 151 -2.83 4.25 -0.41
N ALA A 152 -1.97 5.24 -0.20
CA ALA A 152 -1.81 6.35 -1.13
C ALA A 152 -0.68 6.07 -2.13
N LYS A 153 -0.83 6.55 -3.35
CA LYS A 153 0.23 6.59 -4.36
C LYS A 153 1.30 7.57 -3.92
N ILE A 154 2.42 7.06 -3.43
CA ILE A 154 3.54 7.88 -2.99
C ILE A 154 4.50 8.09 -4.16
N THR A 155 4.55 9.31 -4.68
CA THR A 155 5.47 9.71 -5.76
C THR A 155 6.77 10.32 -5.26
N ASP A 156 6.78 10.81 -4.02
CA ASP A 156 7.92 11.45 -3.39
C ASP A 156 8.93 10.41 -2.85
N PRO A 157 10.12 10.27 -3.47
CA PRO A 157 11.10 9.26 -3.07
C PRO A 157 11.71 9.52 -1.69
N THR A 158 11.57 10.73 -1.15
CA THR A 158 12.09 11.06 0.18
C THR A 158 11.38 10.32 1.32
N LYS A 159 10.19 9.80 1.05
CA LYS A 159 9.38 9.01 1.98
C LYS A 159 9.70 7.52 1.96
N PHE A 160 10.48 7.07 1.00
CA PHE A 160 10.83 5.66 0.86
C PHE A 160 11.85 5.24 1.93
N SER A 161 11.64 4.05 2.51
CA SER A 161 12.64 3.46 3.37
C SER A 161 13.90 3.06 2.56
N PRO A 162 15.08 2.99 3.19
CA PRO A 162 16.30 2.56 2.48
C PRO A 162 16.16 1.18 1.83
N LEU A 163 15.49 0.23 2.49
CA LEU A 163 15.27 -1.11 1.94
C LEU A 163 14.29 -1.08 0.77
N PHE A 164 13.24 -0.27 0.83
CA PHE A 164 12.35 -0.06 -0.31
C PHE A 164 13.10 0.53 -1.50
N THR A 165 13.94 1.55 -1.27
CA THR A 165 14.76 2.18 -2.31
C THR A 165 15.68 1.18 -3.02
N ILE A 166 16.36 0.31 -2.27
CA ILE A 166 17.22 -0.74 -2.84
C ILE A 166 16.37 -1.76 -3.62
N THR A 167 15.24 -2.18 -3.08
CA THR A 167 14.33 -3.10 -3.77
C THR A 167 13.84 -2.51 -5.08
N LEU A 168 13.45 -1.22 -5.06
CA LEU A 168 13.00 -0.49 -6.25
C LEU A 168 14.10 -0.39 -7.30
N SER A 169 15.34 -0.13 -6.89
CA SER A 169 16.48 -0.07 -7.83
C SER A 169 16.75 -1.41 -8.51
N TRP A 170 16.63 -2.54 -7.80
CA TRP A 170 16.76 -3.87 -8.40
C TRP A 170 15.57 -4.20 -9.32
N HIS A 171 14.34 -3.80 -8.93
CA HIS A 171 13.18 -3.98 -9.79
C HIS A 171 13.30 -3.18 -11.08
N LEU A 172 13.68 -1.91 -10.99
CA LEU A 172 13.94 -1.07 -12.15
C LEU A 172 15.07 -1.64 -13.02
N ALA A 173 16.18 -2.12 -12.42
CA ALA A 173 17.27 -2.76 -13.13
C ALA A 173 16.79 -3.98 -13.94
N SER A 174 15.86 -4.77 -13.40
CA SER A 174 15.31 -5.93 -14.13
C SER A 174 14.56 -5.52 -15.41
N MET A 175 13.87 -4.37 -15.40
CA MET A 175 13.19 -3.84 -16.57
C MET A 175 14.16 -3.18 -17.56
N LEU A 176 15.23 -2.57 -17.06
CA LEU A 176 16.26 -1.91 -17.87
C LEU A 176 17.23 -2.90 -18.51
N ALA A 177 17.39 -4.11 -17.99
CA ALA A 177 18.38 -5.09 -18.47
C ALA A 177 18.23 -5.43 -19.96
N GLY A 178 16.97 -5.58 -20.43
CA GLY A 178 16.70 -5.85 -21.83
C GLY A 178 17.14 -4.72 -22.78
N PRO A 179 16.67 -3.49 -22.57
CA PRO A 179 17.05 -2.34 -23.41
C PRO A 179 18.53 -1.96 -23.35
N VAL A 180 19.17 -2.08 -22.15
CA VAL A 180 20.55 -1.65 -21.93
C VAL A 180 21.57 -2.68 -22.40
N ILE A 181 21.43 -3.95 -21.97
CA ILE A 181 22.41 -5.01 -22.25
C ILE A 181 22.11 -5.70 -23.58
N LYS A 182 20.81 -5.86 -23.92
CA LYS A 182 20.30 -6.57 -25.11
C LYS A 182 20.67 -8.05 -25.17
N GLY A 183 19.95 -8.79 -26.02
CA GLY A 183 20.22 -10.20 -26.28
C GLY A 183 20.05 -11.13 -25.07
N ASP A 184 20.60 -12.33 -25.17
CA ASP A 184 20.48 -13.37 -24.14
C ASP A 184 21.11 -12.98 -22.79
N GLN A 185 22.17 -12.19 -22.82
CA GLN A 185 22.81 -11.67 -21.62
C GLN A 185 21.88 -10.71 -20.87
N GLY A 186 21.14 -9.85 -21.59
CA GLY A 186 20.14 -8.98 -20.98
C GLY A 186 19.02 -9.78 -20.30
N ALA A 187 18.56 -10.86 -20.91
CA ALA A 187 17.55 -11.75 -20.33
C ALA A 187 18.07 -12.49 -19.06
N ALA A 188 19.31 -12.93 -19.07
CA ALA A 188 19.95 -13.57 -17.92
C ALA A 188 20.11 -12.58 -16.76
N GLU A 189 20.54 -11.34 -17.06
CA GLU A 189 20.73 -10.29 -16.08
C GLU A 189 19.38 -9.83 -15.49
N ALA A 190 18.32 -9.73 -16.30
CA ALA A 190 16.97 -9.46 -15.80
C ALA A 190 16.53 -10.49 -14.74
N LYS A 191 16.77 -11.78 -14.99
CA LYS A 191 16.47 -12.84 -14.01
C LYS A 191 17.28 -12.69 -12.72
N ARG A 192 18.57 -12.35 -12.82
CA ARG A 192 19.42 -12.08 -11.65
C ARG A 192 18.87 -10.91 -10.84
N CYS A 193 18.51 -9.82 -11.50
CA CYS A 193 17.94 -8.65 -10.85
C CYS A 193 16.61 -8.94 -10.15
N ILE A 194 15.71 -9.72 -10.77
CA ILE A 194 14.44 -10.16 -10.14
C ILE A 194 14.73 -11.01 -8.89
N THR A 195 15.71 -11.90 -8.92
CA THR A 195 16.07 -12.72 -7.75
C THR A 195 16.55 -11.86 -6.59
N LEU A 196 17.39 -10.86 -6.86
CA LEU A 196 17.88 -9.92 -5.85
C LEU A 196 16.76 -8.99 -5.37
N MET A 197 15.89 -8.52 -6.26
CA MET A 197 14.70 -7.76 -5.90
C MET A 197 13.84 -8.52 -4.89
N ASN A 198 13.52 -9.80 -5.16
CA ASN A 198 12.73 -10.63 -4.25
C ASN A 198 13.41 -10.83 -2.88
N LEU A 199 14.74 -10.98 -2.86
CA LEU A 199 15.50 -11.08 -1.61
C LEU A 199 15.39 -9.81 -0.77
N TYR A 200 15.56 -8.64 -1.40
CA TYR A 200 15.45 -7.35 -0.71
C TYR A 200 14.01 -6.99 -0.38
N LEU A 201 13.04 -7.39 -1.20
CA LEU A 201 11.61 -7.24 -0.92
C LEU A 201 11.24 -7.93 0.40
N GLY A 202 11.65 -9.19 0.58
CA GLY A 202 11.40 -9.90 1.84
C GLY A 202 11.95 -9.16 3.07
N LYS A 203 13.18 -8.65 2.99
CA LYS A 203 13.78 -7.85 4.07
C LYS A 203 13.06 -6.51 4.28
N ALA A 204 12.62 -5.87 3.21
CA ALA A 204 11.88 -4.61 3.29
C ALA A 204 10.50 -4.80 3.95
N MET A 205 9.79 -5.87 3.60
CA MET A 205 8.51 -6.24 4.20
C MET A 205 8.65 -6.58 5.68
N GLU A 206 9.70 -7.32 6.06
CA GLU A 206 10.00 -7.63 7.46
C GLU A 206 10.28 -6.36 8.26
N ALA A 207 11.11 -5.46 7.75
CA ALA A 207 11.43 -4.20 8.40
C ALA A 207 10.20 -3.29 8.54
N ASP A 208 9.33 -3.22 7.52
CA ASP A 208 8.10 -2.45 7.57
C ASP A 208 7.09 -3.03 8.57
N SER A 209 6.96 -4.35 8.61
CA SER A 209 6.09 -5.04 9.56
C SER A 209 6.52 -4.80 11.01
N ASN A 210 7.83 -4.72 11.27
CA ASN A 210 8.40 -4.40 12.58
C ASN A 210 8.17 -2.93 13.00
N ALA A 211 7.86 -2.04 12.07
CA ALA A 211 7.52 -0.64 12.39
C ALA A 211 6.14 -0.51 13.07
N ARG A 212 5.28 -1.52 12.91
CA ARG A 212 3.96 -1.58 13.53
C ARG A 212 4.03 -2.45 14.78
N LYS A 213 4.10 -1.84 15.96
CA LYS A 213 4.05 -2.55 17.26
C LYS A 213 2.61 -2.69 17.75
N ILE A 214 1.79 -3.39 16.97
CA ILE A 214 0.44 -3.73 17.39
C ILE A 214 0.54 -5.05 18.15
N LYS A 215 0.29 -5.01 19.46
CA LYS A 215 0.14 -6.22 20.25
C LYS A 215 -1.36 -6.55 20.32
N PRO A 216 -1.84 -7.59 19.65
CA PRO A 216 -3.18 -8.07 19.90
C PRO A 216 -3.23 -8.54 21.36
N GLU A 217 -4.01 -7.85 22.20
CA GLU A 217 -4.32 -8.33 23.53
C GLU A 217 -5.35 -9.44 23.42
N HIS A 218 -4.87 -10.65 23.20
CA HIS A 218 -5.72 -11.83 23.22
C HIS A 218 -5.80 -12.36 24.66
N ILE A 219 -6.81 -11.90 25.38
CA ILE A 219 -7.15 -12.48 26.69
C ILE A 219 -8.01 -13.71 26.40
N VAL A 220 -7.45 -14.89 26.62
CA VAL A 220 -8.18 -16.15 26.51
C VAL A 220 -9.27 -16.18 27.57
N SER A 221 -10.51 -16.49 27.22
CA SER A 221 -11.71 -16.39 28.09
C SER A 221 -11.55 -17.11 29.44
N TRP A 222 -10.79 -18.21 29.52
CA TRP A 222 -10.51 -18.94 30.75
C TRP A 222 -9.53 -18.25 31.71
N ILE A 223 -8.73 -17.28 31.21
CA ILE A 223 -7.84 -16.44 32.02
C ILE A 223 -8.60 -15.22 32.56
N ALA A 224 -9.53 -14.66 31.75
CA ALA A 224 -10.35 -13.50 32.17
C ALA A 224 -11.35 -13.83 33.28
N GLY A 225 -11.64 -15.11 33.55
CA GLY A 225 -12.53 -15.57 34.64
C GLY A 225 -11.81 -15.89 35.95
N ARG A 226 -10.55 -15.53 36.10
CA ARG A 226 -9.78 -15.63 37.35
C ARG A 226 -9.49 -14.26 37.93
#